data_d2ea9e41c6bb7b25dc85a00bc18a1a7d
#
_entry.id   d2ea9e41c6bb7b25dc85a00bc18a1a7d
#
_cell.length_a   1.000
_cell.length_b   1.000
_cell.length_c   1.000
_cell.angle_alpha   90.00
_cell.angle_beta   90.00
_cell.angle_gamma   90.00
#
_symmetry.space_group_name_H-M   'P 1'
#
loop_
_entity.id
_entity.type
_entity.pdbx_description
1 polymer ?
#
loop_
_entity_poly.entity_id
_entity_poly.type
_entity_poly.pdbx_seq_one_letter_code
_entity_poly.pdbx_strand_id
1 'polypeptide(L)'
;RVTSWIGQALGIKNGDTDSYTNVVGKSISRDGITMTLNEIVMDSKNLWIAYSDSEDLDADMKDAVEDKLLYTEVCINGQEIQQGLGQRTVNAFSENPITVEDFTIGEEVNTEGTVNIEFKVWPIAMDDADTWENVQKTQADTEPYTFKLKTSKEELEKNTVDLNLNQNIKMDSNVLNLTEFRWNPFESTIYGMYHGTVYIDSDYYLIGTDDQGNKICYQETGRNGQETMFRQTIGLYPGYEEISPEANTITLQLYEVKNDTAHQVSEEKMDKDPSDDIYEEST
;
A
#
# COMPACT_ATOMS: atom_id res chain seq x y z
N ARG A 1 -6.61 -20.80 10.12
CA ARG A 1 -6.18 -20.38 8.78
C ARG A 1 -5.12 -19.31 8.99
N VAL A 2 -3.92 -19.49 8.50
CA VAL A 2 -2.88 -18.44 8.58
C VAL A 2 -3.17 -17.52 7.41
N THR A 3 -3.68 -16.32 7.70
CA THR A 3 -3.87 -15.27 6.70
C THR A 3 -2.50 -14.82 6.21
N SER A 4 -2.32 -14.55 4.92
CA SER A 4 -1.06 -14.05 4.37
C SER A 4 -0.58 -12.79 5.11
N TRP A 5 0.72 -12.63 5.25
CA TRP A 5 1.31 -11.45 5.88
C TRP A 5 0.95 -10.16 5.14
N ILE A 6 0.91 -10.25 3.80
CA ILE A 6 0.49 -9.14 2.95
C ILE A 6 -0.96 -8.78 3.25
N GLY A 7 -1.87 -9.76 3.29
CA GLY A 7 -3.27 -9.53 3.65
C GLY A 7 -3.44 -8.90 5.03
N GLN A 8 -2.67 -9.35 6.03
CA GLN A 8 -2.69 -8.78 7.38
C GLN A 8 -2.22 -7.31 7.38
N ALA A 9 -1.12 -7.01 6.68
CA ALA A 9 -0.57 -5.64 6.60
C ALA A 9 -1.55 -4.67 5.92
N LEU A 10 -2.31 -5.16 4.95
CA LEU A 10 -3.35 -4.39 4.25
C LEU A 10 -4.66 -4.30 5.03
N GLY A 11 -4.77 -4.98 6.18
CA GLY A 11 -5.96 -4.98 7.03
C GLY A 11 -7.11 -5.84 6.50
N ILE A 12 -6.86 -6.71 5.53
CA ILE A 12 -7.88 -7.55 4.89
C ILE A 12 -8.38 -8.61 5.89
N LYS A 13 -9.67 -8.61 6.15
CA LYS A 13 -10.30 -9.52 7.13
C LYS A 13 -11.09 -10.65 6.48
N ASN A 14 -11.71 -10.37 5.34
CA ASN A 14 -12.71 -11.24 4.72
C ASN A 14 -12.27 -11.84 3.37
N GLY A 15 -11.16 -11.39 2.80
CA GLY A 15 -10.64 -11.86 1.52
C GLY A 15 -9.90 -13.20 1.63
N ASP A 16 -9.95 -14.02 0.58
CA ASP A 16 -9.08 -15.19 0.42
C ASP A 16 -7.73 -14.76 -0.18
N THR A 17 -6.88 -14.17 0.67
CA THR A 17 -5.56 -13.70 0.24
C THR A 17 -4.55 -14.82 0.03
N ASP A 18 -4.75 -15.96 0.70
CA ASP A 18 -3.81 -17.08 0.66
C ASP A 18 -3.74 -17.73 -0.72
N SER A 19 -4.87 -17.76 -1.46
CA SER A 19 -4.93 -18.36 -2.80
C SER A 19 -4.12 -17.63 -3.86
N TYR A 20 -3.81 -16.36 -3.62
CA TYR A 20 -3.07 -15.49 -4.56
C TYR A 20 -1.66 -15.20 -4.10
N THR A 21 -1.32 -15.61 -2.87
CA THR A 21 -0.01 -15.34 -2.27
C THR A 21 0.99 -16.40 -2.66
N ASN A 22 2.10 -16.00 -3.26
CA ASN A 22 3.23 -16.89 -3.48
C ASN A 22 4.12 -16.90 -2.24
N VAL A 23 4.04 -17.99 -1.46
CA VAL A 23 4.89 -18.20 -0.28
C VAL A 23 6.29 -18.59 -0.74
N VAL A 24 7.28 -17.77 -0.45
CA VAL A 24 8.66 -17.94 -0.91
C VAL A 24 9.52 -18.62 0.14
N GLY A 25 9.58 -18.12 1.35
CA GLY A 25 10.31 -18.69 2.48
C GLY A 25 11.84 -18.82 2.24
N LYS A 26 12.44 -17.94 1.43
CA LYS A 26 13.89 -17.96 1.14
C LYS A 26 14.64 -17.06 2.11
N SER A 27 15.75 -17.56 2.66
CA SER A 27 16.60 -16.81 3.58
C SER A 27 18.04 -16.72 3.06
N ILE A 28 18.67 -15.60 3.36
CA ILE A 28 20.10 -15.33 3.13
C ILE A 28 20.69 -14.83 4.44
N SER A 29 21.75 -15.49 4.91
CA SER A 29 22.45 -15.10 6.13
C SER A 29 23.84 -14.57 5.80
N ARG A 30 24.20 -13.42 6.36
CA ARG A 30 25.51 -12.80 6.22
C ARG A 30 25.75 -11.84 7.38
N ASP A 31 26.96 -11.83 7.92
CA ASP A 31 27.40 -10.90 8.97
C ASP A 31 26.48 -10.85 10.20
N GLY A 32 25.93 -12.00 10.62
CA GLY A 32 25.01 -12.13 11.76
C GLY A 32 23.57 -11.69 11.47
N ILE A 33 23.27 -11.23 10.27
CA ILE A 33 21.92 -10.86 9.85
C ILE A 33 21.37 -11.93 8.90
N THR A 34 20.15 -12.38 9.15
CA THR A 34 19.40 -13.25 8.27
C THR A 34 18.20 -12.50 7.70
N MET A 35 18.21 -12.24 6.40
CA MET A 35 17.07 -11.69 5.66
C MET A 35 16.23 -12.82 5.09
N THR A 36 14.93 -12.76 5.26
CA THR A 36 13.99 -13.76 4.73
C THR A 36 12.93 -13.08 3.87
N LEU A 37 12.84 -13.50 2.61
CA LEU A 37 11.72 -13.18 1.74
C LEU A 37 10.59 -14.16 2.00
N ASN A 38 9.49 -13.68 2.60
CA ASN A 38 8.39 -14.50 3.07
C ASN A 38 7.35 -14.76 1.99
N GLU A 39 6.79 -13.68 1.42
CA GLU A 39 5.67 -13.75 0.49
C GLU A 39 5.80 -12.68 -0.60
N ILE A 40 5.16 -12.96 -1.73
CA ILE A 40 5.01 -12.02 -2.85
C ILE A 40 3.63 -12.15 -3.47
N VAL A 41 3.04 -11.02 -3.84
CA VAL A 41 1.80 -10.93 -4.61
C VAL A 41 1.97 -9.87 -5.69
N MET A 42 1.45 -10.12 -6.88
CA MET A 42 1.54 -9.19 -8.01
C MET A 42 0.22 -9.12 -8.77
N ASP A 43 -0.19 -7.92 -9.11
CA ASP A 43 -1.18 -7.67 -10.15
C ASP A 43 -0.56 -6.82 -11.29
N SER A 44 -1.35 -6.22 -12.16
CA SER A 44 -0.82 -5.41 -13.27
C SER A 44 -0.28 -4.05 -12.85
N LYS A 45 -0.67 -3.53 -11.68
CA LYS A 45 -0.33 -2.19 -11.21
C LYS A 45 0.54 -2.18 -9.97
N ASN A 46 0.53 -3.28 -9.19
CA ASN A 46 1.20 -3.34 -7.90
C ASN A 46 1.94 -4.65 -7.70
N LEU A 47 3.01 -4.56 -6.94
CA LEU A 47 3.76 -5.70 -6.41
C LEU A 47 3.88 -5.51 -4.89
N TRP A 48 3.42 -6.47 -4.11
CA TRP A 48 3.58 -6.50 -2.66
C TRP A 48 4.60 -7.56 -2.26
N ILE A 49 5.50 -7.20 -1.37
CA ILE A 49 6.56 -8.09 -0.87
C ILE A 49 6.52 -8.08 0.65
N ALA A 50 6.44 -9.26 1.26
CA ALA A 50 6.61 -9.46 2.69
C ALA A 50 7.98 -10.06 2.98
N TYR A 51 8.76 -9.43 3.82
CA TYR A 51 10.08 -9.89 4.22
C TYR A 51 10.35 -9.59 5.69
N SER A 52 11.35 -10.25 6.25
CA SER A 52 11.78 -10.07 7.63
C SER A 52 13.27 -10.16 7.75
N ASP A 53 13.80 -9.57 8.78
CA ASP A 53 15.17 -9.77 9.22
C ASP A 53 15.20 -10.37 10.62
N SER A 54 16.26 -11.10 10.90
CA SER A 54 16.59 -11.57 12.26
C SER A 54 18.07 -11.45 12.47
N GLU A 55 18.46 -11.14 13.70
CA GLU A 55 19.86 -11.02 14.10
C GLU A 55 20.21 -12.14 15.05
N ASP A 56 21.29 -12.86 14.73
CA ASP A 56 21.91 -13.83 15.63
C ASP A 56 22.98 -13.10 16.45
N LEU A 57 22.49 -12.30 17.42
CA LEU A 57 23.35 -11.53 18.31
C LEU A 57 23.51 -12.25 19.65
N ASP A 58 24.75 -12.39 20.11
CA ASP A 58 25.03 -12.75 21.50
C ASP A 58 24.31 -11.79 22.45
N ALA A 59 23.83 -12.29 23.59
CA ALA A 59 23.02 -11.53 24.54
C ALA A 59 23.71 -10.20 25.02
N ASP A 60 25.04 -10.16 25.00
CA ASP A 60 25.82 -8.97 25.33
C ASP A 60 25.86 -7.90 24.20
N MET A 61 25.46 -8.25 22.99
CA MET A 61 25.39 -7.33 21.86
C MET A 61 23.98 -6.77 21.59
N LYS A 62 22.96 -7.30 22.23
CA LYS A 62 21.57 -6.86 22.02
C LYS A 62 21.32 -5.38 22.38
N ASP A 63 22.09 -4.84 23.32
CA ASP A 63 22.01 -3.42 23.69
C ASP A 63 22.76 -2.49 22.72
N ALA A 64 23.50 -3.05 21.77
CA ALA A 64 24.26 -2.32 20.76
C ALA A 64 23.64 -2.44 19.35
N VAL A 65 22.41 -2.97 19.24
CA VAL A 65 21.70 -3.01 17.97
C VAL A 65 21.29 -1.59 17.61
N GLU A 66 22.04 -1.01 16.72
CA GLU A 66 21.66 0.24 16.09
C GLU A 66 20.36 0.03 15.30
N ASP A 67 19.38 0.90 15.52
CA ASP A 67 18.20 0.97 14.65
C ASP A 67 18.67 1.03 13.20
N LYS A 68 18.11 0.18 12.34
CA LYS A 68 18.47 0.15 10.92
C LYS A 68 17.30 0.45 10.04
N LEU A 69 17.59 1.15 8.97
CA LEU A 69 16.69 1.31 7.84
C LEU A 69 16.90 0.14 6.87
N LEU A 70 15.83 -0.52 6.48
CA LEU A 70 15.84 -1.49 5.38
C LEU A 70 15.53 -0.74 4.09
N TYR A 71 16.58 -0.44 3.34
CA TYR A 71 16.42 0.14 2.00
C TYR A 71 16.22 -0.98 0.97
N THR A 72 15.26 -0.80 0.07
CA THR A 72 14.87 -1.84 -0.88
C THR A 72 14.88 -1.33 -2.33
N GLU A 73 15.15 -2.25 -3.24
CA GLU A 73 15.07 -2.05 -4.69
C GLU A 73 14.44 -3.29 -5.34
N VAL A 74 13.55 -3.07 -6.29
CA VAL A 74 12.91 -4.16 -7.03
C VAL A 74 13.03 -3.95 -8.52
N CYS A 75 13.40 -5.03 -9.23
CA CYS A 75 13.35 -5.07 -10.68
C CYS A 75 12.40 -6.17 -11.15
N ILE A 76 11.58 -5.86 -12.16
CA ILE A 76 10.78 -6.82 -12.92
C ILE A 76 11.40 -6.97 -14.31
N ASN A 77 11.82 -8.19 -14.67
CA ASN A 77 12.51 -8.48 -15.93
C ASN A 77 13.74 -7.58 -16.19
N GLY A 78 14.42 -7.15 -15.11
CA GLY A 78 15.59 -6.27 -15.16
C GLY A 78 15.27 -4.77 -15.22
N GLN A 79 14.00 -4.38 -15.22
CA GLN A 79 13.56 -2.99 -15.14
C GLN A 79 13.19 -2.64 -13.70
N GLU A 80 13.82 -1.62 -13.15
CA GLU A 80 13.53 -1.11 -11.80
C GLU A 80 12.12 -0.52 -11.75
N ILE A 81 11.40 -0.80 -10.66
CA ILE A 81 10.07 -0.25 -10.38
C ILE A 81 10.11 0.63 -9.14
N GLN A 82 9.17 1.57 -9.06
CA GLN A 82 9.14 2.54 -7.97
C GLN A 82 8.48 1.96 -6.72
N GLN A 83 8.98 2.36 -5.56
CA GLN A 83 8.30 2.15 -4.29
C GLN A 83 6.94 2.83 -4.33
N GLY A 84 5.92 2.16 -3.81
CA GLY A 84 4.55 2.68 -3.74
C GLY A 84 4.32 3.54 -2.50
N LEU A 85 3.31 3.19 -1.69
CA LEU A 85 2.91 3.98 -0.50
C LEU A 85 3.82 3.79 0.72
N GLY A 86 4.75 2.84 0.67
CA GLY A 86 5.75 2.64 1.70
C GLY A 86 5.65 1.30 2.42
N GLN A 87 6.29 1.24 3.59
CA GLN A 87 6.45 0.04 4.39
C GLN A 87 5.41 -0.02 5.53
N ARG A 88 4.92 -1.21 5.81
CA ARG A 88 4.05 -1.52 6.96
C ARG A 88 4.64 -2.70 7.72
N THR A 89 4.61 -2.64 9.04
CA THR A 89 5.14 -3.73 9.88
C THR A 89 3.99 -4.50 10.51
N VAL A 90 3.98 -5.81 10.29
CA VAL A 90 3.06 -6.76 10.95
C VAL A 90 3.79 -7.38 12.12
N ASN A 91 3.08 -7.58 13.24
CA ASN A 91 3.66 -8.14 14.47
C ASN A 91 4.88 -7.36 14.98
N ALA A 92 4.81 -6.02 14.94
CA ALA A 92 5.91 -5.12 15.29
C ALA A 92 6.53 -5.38 16.68
N PHE A 93 5.79 -5.99 17.60
CA PHE A 93 6.27 -6.32 18.96
C PHE A 93 6.67 -7.80 19.12
N SER A 94 6.75 -8.56 18.04
CA SER A 94 7.25 -9.93 18.06
C SER A 94 8.78 -9.97 17.89
N GLU A 95 9.38 -11.12 18.21
CA GLU A 95 10.82 -11.33 17.98
C GLU A 95 11.20 -11.30 16.49
N ASN A 96 10.23 -11.50 15.60
CA ASN A 96 10.42 -11.49 14.15
C ASN A 96 9.31 -10.66 13.48
N PRO A 97 9.42 -9.33 13.47
CA PRO A 97 8.47 -8.48 12.76
C PRO A 97 8.55 -8.73 11.26
N ILE A 98 7.41 -8.68 10.58
CA ILE A 98 7.32 -8.80 9.13
C ILE A 98 7.10 -7.42 8.53
N THR A 99 7.97 -7.03 7.63
CA THR A 99 7.79 -5.82 6.83
C THR A 99 7.07 -6.17 5.54
N VAL A 100 6.02 -5.44 5.23
CA VAL A 100 5.29 -5.52 3.96
C VAL A 100 5.46 -4.19 3.23
N GLU A 101 5.91 -4.27 2.01
CA GLU A 101 6.18 -3.12 1.16
C GLU A 101 5.43 -3.25 -0.16
N ASP A 102 4.90 -2.14 -0.67
CA ASP A 102 4.25 -2.08 -1.96
C ASP A 102 5.08 -1.30 -2.97
N PHE A 103 5.07 -1.77 -4.21
CA PHE A 103 5.74 -1.17 -5.35
C PHE A 103 4.75 -0.93 -6.47
N THR A 104 4.85 0.22 -7.11
CA THR A 104 4.00 0.59 -8.25
C THR A 104 4.64 0.11 -9.55
N ILE A 105 3.88 -0.61 -10.35
CA ILE A 105 4.29 -1.10 -11.67
C ILE A 105 3.82 -0.08 -12.71
N GLY A 106 4.77 0.58 -13.38
CA GLY A 106 4.48 1.51 -14.47
C GLY A 106 4.00 0.78 -15.73
N GLU A 107 3.27 1.50 -16.57
CA GLU A 107 2.72 0.95 -17.83
C GLU A 107 3.80 0.46 -18.81
N GLU A 108 5.02 0.98 -18.70
CA GLU A 108 6.18 0.59 -19.52
C GLU A 108 6.77 -0.77 -19.11
N VAL A 109 6.39 -1.32 -17.95
CA VAL A 109 6.93 -2.58 -17.43
C VAL A 109 6.15 -3.75 -18.01
N ASN A 110 6.83 -4.62 -18.73
CA ASN A 110 6.19 -5.83 -19.25
C ASN A 110 5.97 -6.87 -18.14
N THR A 111 4.70 -7.13 -17.84
CA THR A 111 4.23 -8.09 -16.83
C THR A 111 3.48 -9.29 -17.41
N GLU A 112 3.58 -9.52 -18.71
CA GLU A 112 2.90 -10.64 -19.37
C GLU A 112 3.51 -12.00 -19.01
N GLY A 113 2.66 -12.95 -18.68
CA GLY A 113 3.03 -14.30 -18.31
C GLY A 113 3.85 -14.37 -17.01
N THR A 114 4.86 -15.24 -17.01
CA THR A 114 5.78 -15.37 -15.87
C THR A 114 6.91 -14.36 -15.97
N VAL A 115 7.08 -13.55 -14.94
CA VAL A 115 8.12 -12.52 -14.85
C VAL A 115 9.22 -12.92 -13.87
N ASN A 116 10.44 -12.40 -14.09
CA ASN A 116 11.54 -12.52 -13.16
C ASN A 116 11.54 -11.30 -12.23
N ILE A 117 11.55 -11.57 -10.92
CA ILE A 117 11.67 -10.55 -9.88
C ILE A 117 13.08 -10.64 -9.30
N GLU A 118 13.74 -9.50 -9.19
CA GLU A 118 14.94 -9.31 -8.40
C GLU A 118 14.64 -8.31 -7.29
N PHE A 119 14.63 -8.77 -6.04
CA PHE A 119 14.41 -7.98 -4.84
C PHE A 119 15.71 -7.87 -4.08
N LYS A 120 16.15 -6.64 -3.80
CA LYS A 120 17.38 -6.32 -3.08
C LYS A 120 17.06 -5.58 -1.81
N VAL A 121 17.74 -5.92 -0.73
CA VAL A 121 17.60 -5.27 0.58
C VAL A 121 18.98 -4.89 1.10
N TRP A 122 19.14 -3.64 1.53
CA TRP A 122 20.31 -3.14 2.26
C TRP A 122 19.89 -2.77 3.67
N PRO A 123 20.36 -3.49 4.71
CA PRO A 123 20.24 -2.99 6.07
C PRO A 123 21.27 -1.86 6.29
N ILE A 124 20.79 -0.65 6.49
CA ILE A 124 21.61 0.56 6.65
C ILE A 124 21.45 1.05 8.08
N ALA A 125 22.54 1.22 8.81
CA ALA A 125 22.48 1.80 10.15
C ALA A 125 21.84 3.20 10.12
N MET A 126 21.01 3.55 11.11
CA MET A 126 20.28 4.83 11.10
C MET A 126 21.25 6.03 11.06
N ASP A 127 22.43 5.91 11.68
CA ASP A 127 23.46 6.96 11.65
C ASP A 127 24.03 7.18 10.23
N ASP A 128 24.02 6.14 9.39
CA ASP A 128 24.43 6.20 7.98
C ASP A 128 23.25 6.54 7.04
N ALA A 129 22.04 6.62 7.55
CA ALA A 129 20.82 6.89 6.79
C ALA A 129 20.31 8.33 6.95
N ASP A 130 21.07 9.21 7.59
CA ASP A 130 20.70 10.60 7.90
C ASP A 130 20.56 11.49 6.64
N THR A 131 21.26 11.12 5.55
CA THR A 131 21.17 11.80 4.26
C THR A 131 21.05 10.82 3.11
N TRP A 132 20.40 11.25 2.01
CA TRP A 132 20.32 10.45 0.79
C TRP A 132 21.69 10.11 0.19
N GLU A 133 22.67 11.02 0.33
CA GLU A 133 24.05 10.81 -0.12
C GLU A 133 24.71 9.65 0.64
N ASN A 134 24.50 9.57 1.96
CA ASN A 134 25.03 8.48 2.78
C ASN A 134 24.35 7.14 2.44
N VAL A 135 23.04 7.13 2.23
CA VAL A 135 22.32 5.94 1.75
C VAL A 135 22.91 5.43 0.43
N GLN A 136 23.09 6.31 -0.56
CA GLN A 136 23.67 5.93 -1.85
C GLN A 136 25.09 5.41 -1.72
N LYS A 137 25.90 6.02 -0.84
CA LYS A 137 27.26 5.57 -0.57
C LYS A 137 27.26 4.18 0.04
N THR A 138 26.43 3.93 1.06
CA THR A 138 26.33 2.63 1.70
C THR A 138 25.89 1.56 0.70
N GLN A 139 24.93 1.87 -0.17
CA GLN A 139 24.52 0.97 -1.26
C GLN A 139 25.66 0.65 -2.22
N ALA A 140 26.51 1.62 -2.55
CA ALA A 140 27.66 1.41 -3.44
C ALA A 140 28.77 0.59 -2.78
N ASP A 141 28.96 0.73 -1.49
CA ASP A 141 30.05 0.11 -0.72
C ASP A 141 29.68 -1.27 -0.15
N THR A 142 28.39 -1.64 -0.13
CA THR A 142 27.90 -2.88 0.47
C THR A 142 27.13 -3.75 -0.52
N GLU A 143 27.23 -5.06 -0.38
CA GLU A 143 26.48 -6.01 -1.20
C GLU A 143 25.06 -6.19 -0.63
N PRO A 144 23.99 -6.04 -1.43
CA PRO A 144 22.62 -6.27 -0.97
C PRO A 144 22.34 -7.76 -0.72
N TYR A 145 21.33 -8.01 0.12
CA TYR A 145 20.66 -9.31 0.15
C TYR A 145 19.76 -9.41 -1.09
N THR A 146 20.12 -10.26 -2.03
CA THR A 146 19.47 -10.34 -3.34
C THR A 146 18.66 -11.61 -3.49
N PHE A 147 17.35 -11.46 -3.63
CA PHE A 147 16.42 -12.55 -3.90
C PHE A 147 16.00 -12.55 -5.37
N LYS A 148 16.13 -13.70 -6.03
CA LYS A 148 15.67 -13.91 -7.40
C LYS A 148 14.59 -14.98 -7.41
N LEU A 149 13.45 -14.65 -8.01
CA LEU A 149 12.31 -15.54 -8.10
C LEU A 149 11.49 -15.25 -9.36
N LYS A 150 10.50 -16.10 -9.58
CA LYS A 150 9.51 -15.93 -10.65
C LYS A 150 8.12 -15.84 -10.05
N THR A 151 7.30 -15.00 -10.64
CA THR A 151 5.88 -14.86 -10.27
C THR A 151 5.05 -14.55 -11.51
N SER A 152 3.72 -14.50 -11.35
CA SER A 152 2.76 -14.13 -12.38
C SER A 152 1.60 -13.41 -11.73
N LYS A 153 1.03 -12.44 -12.42
CA LYS A 153 -0.19 -11.72 -12.02
C LYS A 153 -1.47 -12.48 -12.36
N GLU A 154 -1.41 -13.51 -13.20
CA GLU A 154 -2.56 -14.09 -13.91
C GLU A 154 -3.70 -14.55 -12.99
N GLU A 155 -3.39 -15.16 -11.85
CA GLU A 155 -4.44 -15.65 -10.94
C GLU A 155 -5.16 -14.50 -10.23
N LEU A 156 -4.45 -13.45 -9.84
CA LEU A 156 -5.05 -12.28 -9.22
C LEU A 156 -5.83 -11.45 -10.24
N GLU A 157 -5.31 -11.29 -11.45
CA GLU A 157 -5.97 -10.54 -12.52
C GLU A 157 -7.30 -11.16 -12.96
N LYS A 158 -7.45 -12.49 -12.94
CA LYS A 158 -8.74 -13.15 -13.20
C LYS A 158 -9.83 -12.75 -12.20
N ASN A 159 -9.44 -12.29 -11.02
CA ASN A 159 -10.32 -11.88 -9.93
C ASN A 159 -10.25 -10.37 -9.69
N THR A 160 -9.67 -9.63 -10.61
CA THR A 160 -9.60 -8.18 -10.59
C THR A 160 -10.77 -7.59 -11.41
N VAL A 161 -11.44 -6.62 -10.83
CA VAL A 161 -12.50 -5.84 -11.47
C VAL A 161 -11.95 -4.46 -11.79
N ASP A 162 -11.88 -4.13 -13.08
CA ASP A 162 -11.54 -2.80 -13.56
C ASP A 162 -12.75 -2.17 -14.24
N LEU A 163 -13.22 -1.05 -13.71
CA LEU A 163 -14.35 -0.31 -14.25
C LEU A 163 -13.90 1.08 -14.68
N ASN A 164 -14.10 1.39 -15.96
CA ASN A 164 -13.95 2.76 -16.43
C ASN A 164 -15.08 3.61 -15.84
N LEU A 165 -14.71 4.64 -15.10
CA LEU A 165 -15.60 5.66 -14.57
C LEU A 165 -15.53 6.89 -15.47
N ASN A 166 -16.58 7.68 -15.48
CA ASN A 166 -16.59 9.01 -16.08
C ASN A 166 -17.46 9.91 -15.22
N GLN A 167 -17.05 10.04 -13.97
CA GLN A 167 -17.80 10.77 -12.94
C GLN A 167 -17.08 12.07 -12.62
N ASN A 168 -17.77 13.20 -12.85
CA ASN A 168 -17.25 14.51 -12.52
C ASN A 168 -17.86 14.98 -11.20
N ILE A 169 -17.01 15.31 -10.24
CA ILE A 169 -17.37 15.93 -8.97
C ILE A 169 -16.94 17.39 -9.04
N LYS A 170 -17.90 18.29 -9.00
CA LYS A 170 -17.63 19.72 -9.02
C LYS A 170 -17.19 20.17 -7.63
N MET A 171 -16.07 20.84 -7.56
CA MET A 171 -15.51 21.46 -6.36
C MET A 171 -15.54 22.99 -6.51
N ASP A 172 -15.19 23.73 -5.47
CA ASP A 172 -15.26 25.20 -5.48
C ASP A 172 -14.46 25.85 -6.62
N SER A 173 -13.25 25.37 -6.88
CA SER A 173 -12.32 25.96 -7.87
C SER A 173 -11.84 24.98 -8.95
N ASN A 174 -12.27 23.70 -8.88
CA ASN A 174 -11.82 22.67 -9.79
C ASN A 174 -12.90 21.59 -9.99
N VAL A 175 -12.58 20.62 -10.82
CA VAL A 175 -13.41 19.42 -11.02
C VAL A 175 -12.52 18.20 -10.79
N LEU A 176 -12.96 17.28 -9.96
CA LEU A 176 -12.38 15.96 -9.85
C LEU A 176 -13.12 15.02 -10.80
N ASN A 177 -12.43 14.52 -11.81
CA ASN A 177 -12.94 13.46 -12.68
C ASN A 177 -12.44 12.12 -12.15
N LEU A 178 -13.35 11.25 -11.68
CA LEU A 178 -13.04 9.87 -11.34
C LEU A 178 -13.01 9.07 -12.62
N THR A 179 -11.88 8.42 -12.91
CA THR A 179 -11.61 7.79 -14.21
C THR A 179 -11.71 6.28 -14.19
N GLU A 180 -11.31 5.64 -13.09
CA GLU A 180 -11.27 4.19 -12.98
C GLU A 180 -11.55 3.75 -11.54
N PHE A 181 -12.26 2.64 -11.39
CA PHE A 181 -12.35 1.88 -10.15
C PHE A 181 -11.71 0.52 -10.37
N ARG A 182 -10.75 0.18 -9.51
CA ARG A 182 -10.07 -1.12 -9.50
C ARG A 182 -10.27 -1.82 -8.18
N TRP A 183 -10.70 -3.06 -8.22
CA TRP A 183 -10.89 -3.91 -7.05
C TRP A 183 -10.32 -5.31 -7.28
N ASN A 184 -9.61 -5.81 -6.30
CA ASN A 184 -9.23 -7.21 -6.17
C ASN A 184 -9.06 -7.57 -4.68
N PRO A 185 -8.78 -8.84 -4.29
CA PRO A 185 -8.62 -9.23 -2.90
C PRO A 185 -7.56 -8.48 -2.08
N PHE A 186 -6.65 -7.74 -2.71
CA PHE A 186 -5.59 -7.00 -2.02
C PHE A 186 -5.75 -5.48 -2.11
N GLU A 187 -6.52 -5.00 -3.04
CA GLU A 187 -6.68 -3.56 -3.21
C GLU A 187 -8.09 -3.17 -3.62
N SER A 188 -8.47 -1.97 -3.20
CA SER A 188 -9.63 -1.28 -3.71
C SER A 188 -9.23 0.18 -3.90
N THR A 189 -9.15 0.62 -5.17
CA THR A 189 -8.60 1.93 -5.54
C THR A 189 -9.51 2.62 -6.56
N ILE A 190 -9.70 3.93 -6.37
CA ILE A 190 -10.37 4.81 -7.32
C ILE A 190 -9.32 5.79 -7.85
N TYR A 191 -9.13 5.82 -9.15
CA TYR A 191 -8.25 6.77 -9.83
C TYR A 191 -9.03 7.96 -10.32
N GLY A 192 -8.38 9.12 -10.34
CA GLY A 192 -8.99 10.34 -10.80
C GLY A 192 -8.00 11.35 -11.33
N MET A 193 -8.55 12.44 -11.86
CA MET A 193 -7.78 13.56 -12.39
C MET A 193 -8.46 14.88 -11.98
N TYR A 194 -7.69 15.79 -11.45
CA TYR A 194 -8.14 17.16 -11.17
C TYR A 194 -8.04 18.02 -12.42
N HIS A 195 -9.07 18.81 -12.66
CA HIS A 195 -9.09 19.85 -13.69
C HIS A 195 -9.26 21.22 -13.01
N GLY A 196 -8.21 22.04 -13.06
CA GLY A 196 -8.16 23.35 -12.41
C GLY A 196 -7.02 23.45 -11.40
N THR A 197 -7.13 24.42 -10.48
CA THR A 197 -6.12 24.62 -9.44
C THR A 197 -6.35 23.66 -8.28
N VAL A 198 -5.37 22.81 -7.98
CA VAL A 198 -5.43 21.91 -6.83
C VAL A 198 -4.75 22.58 -5.64
N TYR A 199 -5.48 22.75 -4.54
CA TYR A 199 -4.89 23.19 -3.27
C TYR A 199 -4.25 21.96 -2.59
N ILE A 200 -2.97 22.09 -2.24
CA ILE A 200 -2.15 21.00 -1.72
C ILE A 200 -2.44 20.71 -0.24
N ASP A 201 -3.06 21.64 0.48
CA ASP A 201 -3.20 21.64 1.94
C ASP A 201 -4.48 20.95 2.46
N SER A 202 -5.18 20.22 1.60
CA SER A 202 -6.43 19.55 1.99
C SER A 202 -6.32 18.05 1.76
N ASP A 203 -6.79 17.27 2.74
CA ASP A 203 -7.01 15.84 2.60
C ASP A 203 -8.41 15.58 2.05
N TYR A 204 -8.51 14.71 1.06
CA TYR A 204 -9.80 14.34 0.47
C TYR A 204 -10.14 12.89 0.75
N TYR A 205 -11.43 12.65 1.01
CA TYR A 205 -11.98 11.33 1.29
C TYR A 205 -13.23 11.10 0.43
N LEU A 206 -13.39 9.88 -0.06
CA LEU A 206 -14.64 9.40 -0.64
C LEU A 206 -15.30 8.47 0.37
N ILE A 207 -16.41 8.88 0.95
CA ILE A 207 -17.09 8.17 2.04
C ILE A 207 -18.51 7.83 1.62
N GLY A 208 -18.97 6.64 1.98
CA GLY A 208 -20.33 6.19 1.68
C GLY A 208 -20.62 4.77 2.07
N THR A 209 -21.45 4.09 1.28
CA THR A 209 -21.87 2.71 1.55
C THR A 209 -21.93 1.89 0.28
N ASP A 210 -21.78 0.58 0.43
CA ASP A 210 -22.21 -0.37 -0.60
C ASP A 210 -23.71 -0.72 -0.47
N ASP A 211 -24.25 -1.48 -1.42
CA ASP A 211 -25.66 -1.91 -1.41
C ASP A 211 -25.95 -3.05 -0.41
N GLN A 212 -24.94 -3.54 0.29
CA GLN A 212 -25.07 -4.47 1.42
C GLN A 212 -25.14 -3.74 2.77
N GLY A 213 -24.91 -2.40 2.77
CA GLY A 213 -24.99 -1.55 3.95
C GLY A 213 -23.66 -1.35 4.68
N ASN A 214 -22.55 -1.84 4.13
CA ASN A 214 -21.21 -1.61 4.71
C ASN A 214 -20.81 -0.15 4.51
N LYS A 215 -20.32 0.48 5.56
CA LYS A 215 -19.70 1.82 5.47
C LYS A 215 -18.32 1.71 4.85
N ILE A 216 -18.04 2.54 3.86
CA ILE A 216 -16.81 2.48 3.07
C ILE A 216 -16.13 3.85 3.06
N CYS A 217 -14.82 3.84 3.27
CA CYS A 217 -13.99 5.03 3.22
C CYS A 217 -12.79 4.82 2.29
N TYR A 218 -12.59 5.76 1.38
CA TYR A 218 -11.40 5.88 0.57
C TYR A 218 -10.68 7.18 0.93
N GLN A 219 -9.41 7.08 1.24
CA GLN A 219 -8.54 8.23 1.47
C GLN A 219 -7.72 8.53 0.22
N GLU A 220 -7.54 9.79 -0.11
CA GLU A 220 -6.57 10.20 -1.12
C GLU A 220 -5.16 9.88 -0.61
N THR A 221 -4.45 9.00 -1.31
CA THR A 221 -3.15 8.48 -0.86
C THR A 221 -2.00 8.80 -1.79
N GLY A 222 -2.28 9.30 -2.98
CA GLY A 222 -1.26 9.68 -3.95
C GLY A 222 -1.75 10.77 -4.87
N ARG A 223 -0.86 11.72 -5.14
CA ARG A 223 -1.10 12.81 -6.08
C ARG A 223 0.16 13.05 -6.89
N ASN A 224 0.04 13.03 -8.21
CA ASN A 224 1.12 13.33 -9.13
C ASN A 224 0.63 14.35 -10.17
N GLY A 225 0.95 15.62 -9.95
CA GLY A 225 0.40 16.70 -10.76
C GLY A 225 -1.11 16.80 -10.61
N GLN A 226 -1.83 16.48 -11.67
CA GLN A 226 -3.31 16.45 -11.69
C GLN A 226 -3.88 15.06 -11.42
N GLU A 227 -3.09 14.02 -11.55
CA GLU A 227 -3.50 12.65 -11.27
C GLU A 227 -3.61 12.42 -9.77
N THR A 228 -4.62 11.66 -9.36
CA THR A 228 -4.86 11.31 -7.96
C THR A 228 -5.37 9.89 -7.84
N MET A 229 -5.14 9.28 -6.67
CA MET A 229 -5.72 8.00 -6.32
C MET A 229 -6.28 8.03 -4.90
N PHE A 230 -7.42 7.36 -4.74
CA PHE A 230 -8.07 7.12 -3.47
C PHE A 230 -8.02 5.63 -3.18
N ARG A 231 -7.43 5.24 -2.06
CA ARG A 231 -7.38 3.85 -1.63
C ARG A 231 -8.33 3.62 -0.46
N GLN A 232 -8.97 2.45 -0.46
CA GLN A 232 -9.78 2.04 0.66
C GLN A 232 -8.91 1.83 1.89
N THR A 233 -9.23 2.52 2.98
CA THR A 233 -8.49 2.45 4.23
C THR A 233 -9.10 1.41 5.14
N ILE A 234 -8.75 0.15 4.93
CA ILE A 234 -9.23 -0.96 5.73
C ILE A 234 -8.46 -0.97 7.06
N GLY A 235 -9.19 -0.93 8.17
CA GLY A 235 -8.62 -1.05 9.51
C GLY A 235 -7.89 0.19 10.06
N LEU A 236 -7.70 1.25 9.26
CA LEU A 236 -7.13 2.52 9.74
C LEU A 236 -8.17 3.35 10.50
N TYR A 237 -9.42 3.30 10.06
CA TYR A 237 -10.52 4.03 10.69
C TYR A 237 -11.56 3.02 11.17
N PRO A 238 -11.81 2.94 12.50
CA PRO A 238 -12.87 2.11 13.06
C PRO A 238 -14.23 2.46 12.43
N GLY A 239 -15.09 1.45 12.26
CA GLY A 239 -16.43 1.63 11.71
C GLY A 239 -16.54 1.62 10.18
N TYR A 240 -15.42 1.57 9.46
CA TYR A 240 -15.40 1.33 8.02
C TYR A 240 -15.00 -0.11 7.71
N GLU A 241 -15.62 -0.66 6.67
CA GLU A 241 -15.50 -2.07 6.29
C GLU A 241 -14.99 -2.20 4.86
N GLU A 242 -14.54 -3.39 4.51
CA GLU A 242 -14.27 -3.76 3.13
C GLU A 242 -15.56 -3.74 2.30
N ILE A 243 -15.43 -3.43 1.00
CA ILE A 243 -16.53 -3.64 0.07
C ILE A 243 -16.91 -5.12 0.11
N SER A 244 -18.21 -5.40 0.23
CA SER A 244 -18.70 -6.76 0.13
C SER A 244 -18.39 -7.32 -1.26
N PRO A 245 -17.87 -8.56 -1.35
CA PRO A 245 -17.72 -9.25 -2.65
C PRO A 245 -19.06 -9.43 -3.39
N GLU A 246 -20.18 -9.32 -2.69
CA GLU A 246 -21.53 -9.44 -3.23
C GLU A 246 -22.13 -8.07 -3.62
N ALA A 247 -21.41 -6.99 -3.35
CA ALA A 247 -21.89 -5.65 -3.68
C ALA A 247 -21.93 -5.43 -5.20
N ASN A 248 -23.03 -4.85 -5.66
CA ASN A 248 -23.21 -4.46 -7.06
C ASN A 248 -23.13 -2.95 -7.25
N THR A 249 -23.26 -2.20 -6.17
CA THR A 249 -23.29 -0.74 -6.21
C THR A 249 -22.58 -0.16 -5.01
N ILE A 250 -21.78 0.88 -5.23
CA ILE A 250 -21.14 1.68 -4.21
C ILE A 250 -21.60 3.13 -4.42
N THR A 251 -22.08 3.75 -3.35
CA THR A 251 -22.46 5.16 -3.34
C THR A 251 -21.48 5.92 -2.47
N LEU A 252 -20.75 6.88 -3.05
CA LEU A 252 -19.71 7.64 -2.38
C LEU A 252 -19.97 9.14 -2.54
N GLN A 253 -19.53 9.90 -1.54
CA GLN A 253 -19.53 11.37 -1.54
C GLN A 253 -18.11 11.84 -1.26
N LEU A 254 -17.72 12.99 -1.83
CA LEU A 254 -16.41 13.59 -1.62
C LEU A 254 -16.46 14.52 -0.39
N TYR A 255 -15.52 14.34 0.51
CA TYR A 255 -15.28 15.19 1.68
C TYR A 255 -13.88 15.79 1.61
N GLU A 256 -13.78 17.03 2.04
CA GLU A 256 -12.52 17.75 2.22
C GLU A 256 -12.32 17.99 3.72
N VAL A 257 -11.16 17.63 4.25
CA VAL A 257 -10.80 17.87 5.64
C VAL A 257 -9.91 19.11 5.71
N LYS A 258 -10.38 20.13 6.42
CA LYS A 258 -9.64 21.36 6.69
C LYS A 258 -9.59 21.60 8.20
N ASN A 259 -8.39 21.77 8.75
CA ASN A 259 -8.20 22.08 10.18
C ASN A 259 -8.94 21.08 11.09
N ASP A 260 -8.80 19.79 10.83
CA ASP A 260 -9.45 18.69 11.55
C ASP A 260 -10.98 18.67 11.48
N THR A 261 -11.57 19.37 10.52
CA THR A 261 -13.02 19.37 10.27
C THR A 261 -13.32 18.93 8.85
N ALA A 262 -14.11 17.87 8.68
CA ALA A 262 -14.51 17.40 7.36
C ALA A 262 -15.70 18.20 6.81
N HIS A 263 -15.61 18.59 5.56
CA HIS A 263 -16.65 19.30 4.83
C HIS A 263 -17.02 18.51 3.58
N GLN A 264 -18.32 18.24 3.43
CA GLN A 264 -18.81 17.69 2.18
C GLN A 264 -18.62 18.70 1.05
N VAL A 265 -18.06 18.23 -0.07
CA VAL A 265 -17.74 19.08 -1.24
C VAL A 265 -18.95 19.25 -2.18
N SER A 266 -20.00 18.42 -2.03
CA SER A 266 -21.24 18.51 -2.80
C SER A 266 -22.28 19.41 -2.12
N GLU A 267 -23.24 19.93 -2.88
CA GLU A 267 -24.25 20.91 -2.42
C GLU A 267 -25.25 20.40 -1.34
N GLU A 268 -25.26 19.11 -1.05
CA GLU A 268 -26.08 18.54 0.03
C GLU A 268 -25.35 18.64 1.38
N LYS A 269 -25.90 19.43 2.30
CA LYS A 269 -25.43 19.47 3.68
C LYS A 269 -25.86 18.19 4.40
N MET A 270 -24.92 17.46 4.97
CA MET A 270 -25.23 16.42 5.95
C MET A 270 -25.46 17.05 7.32
N ASP A 271 -26.43 16.52 8.07
CA ASP A 271 -26.76 16.99 9.44
C ASP A 271 -25.66 16.60 10.48
N LYS A 272 -24.66 15.80 10.07
CA LYS A 272 -23.57 15.33 10.92
C LYS A 272 -22.23 15.49 10.21
N ASP A 273 -21.24 16.02 10.93
CA ASP A 273 -19.87 16.15 10.42
C ASP A 273 -19.22 14.77 10.34
N PRO A 274 -18.76 14.31 9.14
CA PRO A 274 -18.12 13.01 9.02
C PRO A 274 -16.78 12.89 9.77
N SER A 275 -16.14 14.02 10.11
CA SER A 275 -14.91 14.00 10.92
C SER A 275 -15.17 13.47 12.32
N ASP A 276 -16.38 13.65 12.86
CA ASP A 276 -16.77 13.09 14.16
C ASP A 276 -16.72 11.55 14.13
N ASP A 277 -17.11 10.94 13.01
CA ASP A 277 -17.05 9.47 12.83
C ASP A 277 -15.60 8.98 12.61
N ILE A 278 -14.70 9.81 12.05
CA ILE A 278 -13.29 9.46 11.81
C ILE A 278 -12.44 9.58 13.08
N TYR A 279 -12.71 10.59 13.93
CA TYR A 279 -11.87 10.87 15.10
C TYR A 279 -12.44 10.36 16.43
N GLU A 280 -13.78 10.27 16.61
CA GLU A 280 -14.37 9.74 17.85
C GLU A 280 -14.14 8.24 18.06
N GLU A 281 -13.90 7.46 16.99
CA GLU A 281 -13.66 6.03 17.09
C GLU A 281 -12.17 5.66 17.25
N SER A 282 -11.24 6.62 17.17
CA SER A 282 -9.80 6.40 17.35
C SER A 282 -9.30 6.61 18.79
N THR A 283 -10.17 6.89 19.76
CA THR A 283 -9.87 6.96 21.20
C THR A 283 -10.49 5.78 21.93
#